data_db9dddd8a45b221200da201dc81d590f
#
_entry.id   db9dddd8a45b221200da201dc81d590f
#
_cell.length_a   1.000
_cell.length_b   1.000
_cell.length_c   1.000
_cell.angle_alpha   90.00
_cell.angle_beta   90.00
_cell.angle_gamma   90.00
#
_symmetry.space_group_name_H-M   'P 1'
#
loop_
_entity.id
_entity.type
_entity.pdbx_description
1 polymer ?
#
loop_
_entity_poly.entity_id
_entity_poly.type
_entity_poly.pdbx_seq_one_letter_code
_entity_poly.pdbx_strand_id
1 'polypeptide(L)'
;MTSQMQSSEYHPWSTFAAAQQEAVRQGDRRVGTDLLLLGLLRDHDIEEVLHVSLSSARAQLAALDNAALAALGLPEIVQVATYADKAIPVRPSVRSLMQPRIRLTPAAKVTLQEAAEPMRRGKKITRRRVLLALLENKEPDPAAVLLSALKVDRGRVRTELEAVGAELE
;
A
#
# COMPACT_ATOMS: atom_id res chain seq x y z
N MET A 1 -34.16 -1.00 -4.33
CA MET A 1 -33.35 0.01 -3.60
C MET A 1 -31.92 -0.13 -4.11
N THR A 2 -31.59 0.67 -5.11
CA THR A 2 -30.28 0.66 -5.78
C THR A 2 -29.31 1.43 -4.90
N SER A 3 -28.41 0.73 -4.22
CA SER A 3 -27.27 1.35 -3.55
C SER A 3 -26.44 2.06 -4.63
N GLN A 4 -26.52 3.38 -4.64
CA GLN A 4 -25.56 4.20 -5.38
C GLN A 4 -24.20 4.01 -4.72
N MET A 5 -23.39 3.13 -5.31
CA MET A 5 -21.95 3.16 -5.10
C MET A 5 -21.47 4.54 -5.58
N GLN A 6 -21.31 5.45 -4.63
CA GLN A 6 -20.56 6.67 -4.87
C GLN A 6 -19.14 6.23 -5.19
N SER A 7 -18.83 6.11 -6.46
CA SER A 7 -17.46 6.04 -6.96
C SER A 7 -16.76 7.35 -6.58
N SER A 8 -16.27 7.38 -5.36
CA SER A 8 -15.33 8.40 -4.92
C SER A 8 -14.19 8.39 -5.92
N GLU A 9 -14.08 9.45 -6.71
CA GLU A 9 -13.07 9.56 -7.76
C GLU A 9 -11.70 9.29 -7.16
N TYR A 10 -11.11 8.13 -7.51
CA TYR A 10 -9.84 7.71 -6.96
C TYR A 10 -8.76 8.71 -7.38
N HIS A 11 -8.14 9.32 -6.41
CA HIS A 11 -6.99 10.18 -6.63
C HIS A 11 -5.71 9.42 -6.25
N PRO A 12 -4.72 9.30 -7.14
CA PRO A 12 -3.47 8.56 -6.87
C PRO A 12 -2.77 8.99 -5.58
N TRP A 13 -2.96 10.26 -5.21
CA TRP A 13 -2.45 10.83 -3.96
C TRP A 13 -3.08 10.23 -2.70
N SER A 14 -4.28 9.64 -2.78
CA SER A 14 -4.92 9.02 -1.61
C SER A 14 -4.16 7.79 -1.13
N THR A 15 -3.70 6.94 -2.05
CA THR A 15 -2.85 5.78 -1.71
C THR A 15 -1.51 6.22 -1.16
N PHE A 16 -0.89 7.25 -1.77
CA PHE A 16 0.37 7.78 -1.27
C PHE A 16 0.21 8.41 0.12
N ALA A 17 -0.85 9.19 0.35
CA ALA A 17 -1.15 9.76 1.66
C ALA A 17 -1.40 8.67 2.71
N ALA A 18 -2.11 7.60 2.35
CA ALA A 18 -2.31 6.45 3.21
C ALA A 18 -0.98 5.75 3.53
N ALA A 19 -0.12 5.53 2.55
CA ALA A 19 1.21 4.96 2.73
C ALA A 19 2.12 5.85 3.60
N GLN A 20 2.02 7.17 3.46
CA GLN A 20 2.73 8.11 4.35
C GLN A 20 2.28 7.99 5.81
N GLN A 21 0.97 7.78 6.05
CA GLN A 21 0.46 7.56 7.40
C GLN A 21 0.99 6.25 7.99
N GLU A 22 1.11 5.19 7.19
CA GLU A 22 1.74 3.94 7.63
C GLU A 22 3.24 4.15 7.93
N ALA A 23 3.96 4.91 7.11
CA ALA A 23 5.36 5.26 7.37
C ALA A 23 5.53 6.01 8.71
N VAL A 24 4.69 7.03 8.96
CA VAL A 24 4.69 7.75 10.25
C VAL A 24 4.42 6.81 11.42
N ARG A 25 3.47 5.87 11.26
CA ARG A 25 3.11 4.89 12.29
C ARG A 25 4.27 3.97 12.65
N GLN A 26 5.09 3.61 11.65
CA GLN A 26 6.25 2.73 11.84
C GLN A 26 7.52 3.50 12.20
N GLY A 27 7.49 4.83 12.17
CA GLY A 27 8.65 5.67 12.40
C GLY A 27 9.58 5.77 11.20
N ASP A 28 9.11 5.38 10.01
CA ASP A 28 9.86 5.42 8.79
C ASP A 28 9.96 6.82 8.18
N ARG A 29 11.10 7.11 7.61
CA ARG A 29 11.35 8.37 6.89
C ARG A 29 11.11 8.30 5.39
N ARG A 30 10.80 7.12 4.89
CA ARG A 30 10.58 6.86 3.46
C ARG A 30 9.40 5.90 3.29
N VAL A 31 8.67 6.08 2.20
CA VAL A 31 7.61 5.15 1.79
C VAL A 31 8.20 4.13 0.84
N GLY A 32 8.25 2.88 1.26
CA GLY A 32 8.60 1.72 0.45
C GLY A 32 7.42 1.17 -0.33
N THR A 33 7.66 0.13 -1.11
CA THR A 33 6.63 -0.60 -1.85
C THR A 33 5.69 -1.37 -0.93
N ASP A 34 6.20 -1.88 0.18
CA ASP A 34 5.47 -2.49 1.29
C ASP A 34 4.44 -1.53 1.92
N LEU A 35 4.86 -0.30 2.20
CA LEU A 35 3.97 0.73 2.73
C LEU A 35 2.94 1.20 1.70
N LEU A 36 3.29 1.21 0.40
CA LEU A 36 2.30 1.43 -0.66
C LEU A 36 1.23 0.34 -0.68
N LEU A 37 1.63 -0.93 -0.49
CA LEU A 37 0.70 -2.05 -0.37
C LEU A 37 -0.22 -1.89 0.84
N LEU A 38 0.32 -1.51 2.02
CA LEU A 38 -0.50 -1.21 3.20
C LEU A 38 -1.45 -0.03 2.96
N GLY A 39 -0.99 0.99 2.23
CA GLY A 39 -1.83 2.13 1.84
C GLY A 39 -3.01 1.71 0.95
N LEU A 40 -2.82 0.76 0.04
CA LEU A 40 -3.89 0.18 -0.79
C LEU A 40 -4.85 -0.67 0.03
N LEU A 41 -4.36 -1.47 0.98
CA LEU A 41 -5.17 -2.32 1.87
C LEU A 41 -6.08 -1.53 2.82
N ARG A 42 -6.02 -0.21 2.86
CA ARG A 42 -7.03 0.62 3.54
C ARG A 42 -8.35 0.67 2.79
N ASP A 43 -8.36 0.22 1.57
CA ASP A 43 -9.55 0.09 0.74
C ASP A 43 -10.10 -1.33 0.85
N HIS A 44 -11.35 -1.45 1.24
CA HIS A 44 -12.02 -2.73 1.44
C HIS A 44 -12.03 -3.60 0.17
N ASP A 45 -12.21 -2.98 -0.99
CA ASP A 45 -12.21 -3.70 -2.28
C ASP A 45 -10.86 -4.40 -2.52
N ILE A 46 -9.76 -3.78 -2.09
CA ILE A 46 -8.41 -4.35 -2.20
C ILE A 46 -8.20 -5.48 -1.19
N GLU A 47 -8.72 -5.33 0.04
CA GLU A 47 -8.69 -6.40 1.05
C GLU A 47 -9.43 -7.65 0.54
N GLU A 48 -10.60 -7.47 -0.09
CA GLU A 48 -11.38 -8.57 -0.65
C GLU A 48 -10.64 -9.28 -1.79
N VAL A 49 -10.07 -8.54 -2.73
CA VAL A 49 -9.31 -9.10 -3.86
C VAL A 49 -8.07 -9.87 -3.40
N LEU A 50 -7.34 -9.33 -2.42
CA LEU A 50 -6.15 -9.98 -1.88
C LEU A 50 -6.48 -11.09 -0.87
N HIS A 51 -7.71 -11.14 -0.33
CA HIS A 51 -8.11 -11.96 0.82
C HIS A 51 -7.20 -11.74 2.05
N VAL A 52 -6.72 -10.52 2.23
CA VAL A 52 -5.81 -10.13 3.31
C VAL A 52 -6.32 -8.84 3.94
N SER A 53 -6.48 -8.84 5.26
CA SER A 53 -6.82 -7.63 5.99
C SER A 53 -5.59 -6.76 6.23
N LEU A 54 -5.80 -5.44 6.30
CA LEU A 54 -4.75 -4.49 6.66
C LEU A 54 -4.07 -4.84 7.99
N SER A 55 -4.83 -5.33 8.98
CA SER A 55 -4.29 -5.72 10.27
C SER A 55 -3.35 -6.94 10.16
N SER A 56 -3.71 -7.93 9.35
CA SER A 56 -2.86 -9.09 9.07
C SER A 56 -1.58 -8.69 8.33
N ALA A 57 -1.69 -7.81 7.35
CA ALA A 57 -0.54 -7.32 6.60
C ALA A 57 0.44 -6.54 7.48
N ARG A 58 -0.07 -5.69 8.39
CA ARG A 58 0.77 -4.99 9.37
C ARG A 58 1.49 -5.93 10.32
N ALA A 59 0.78 -6.95 10.84
CA ALA A 59 1.37 -7.94 11.72
C ALA A 59 2.48 -8.73 11.01
N GLN A 60 2.25 -9.10 9.75
CA GLN A 60 3.23 -9.82 8.96
C GLN A 60 4.46 -8.96 8.63
N LEU A 61 4.28 -7.67 8.32
CA LEU A 61 5.40 -6.76 8.08
C LEU A 61 6.25 -6.61 9.35
N ALA A 62 5.62 -6.41 10.51
CA ALA A 62 6.32 -6.35 11.80
C ALA A 62 7.08 -7.65 12.11
N ALA A 63 6.52 -8.81 11.76
CA ALA A 63 7.20 -10.10 11.92
C ALA A 63 8.43 -10.22 11.02
N LEU A 64 8.36 -9.74 9.78
CA LEU A 64 9.50 -9.71 8.85
C LEU A 64 10.61 -8.78 9.36
N ASP A 65 10.28 -7.60 9.86
CA ASP A 65 11.23 -6.66 10.43
C ASP A 65 11.92 -7.24 11.66
N ASN A 66 11.16 -7.86 12.56
CA ASN A 66 11.72 -8.52 13.74
C ASN A 66 12.60 -9.71 13.38
N ALA A 67 12.21 -10.50 12.37
CA ALA A 67 13.06 -11.59 11.88
C ALA A 67 14.38 -11.08 11.29
N ALA A 68 14.35 -9.95 10.57
CA ALA A 68 15.56 -9.32 10.05
C ALA A 68 16.47 -8.80 11.18
N LEU A 69 15.90 -8.18 12.22
CA LEU A 69 16.64 -7.73 13.41
C LEU A 69 17.25 -8.91 14.17
N ALA A 70 16.48 -9.98 14.39
CA ALA A 70 16.96 -11.19 15.05
C ALA A 70 18.14 -11.82 14.28
N ALA A 71 18.10 -11.83 12.95
CA ALA A 71 19.20 -12.31 12.12
C ALA A 71 20.50 -11.50 12.29
N LEU A 72 20.37 -10.22 12.69
CA LEU A 72 21.48 -9.33 13.01
C LEU A 72 21.89 -9.36 14.49
N GLY A 73 21.22 -10.20 15.32
CA GLY A 73 21.46 -10.25 16.77
C GLY A 73 20.93 -9.01 17.52
N LEU A 74 20.03 -8.26 16.91
CA LEU A 74 19.39 -7.09 17.52
C LEU A 74 18.10 -7.48 18.23
N PRO A 75 17.72 -6.76 19.32
CA PRO A 75 16.45 -7.03 20.02
C PRO A 75 15.26 -6.71 19.12
N GLU A 76 14.18 -7.43 19.33
CA GLU A 76 12.89 -7.16 18.69
C GLU A 76 12.40 -5.74 19.00
N ILE A 77 11.89 -5.08 17.98
CA ILE A 77 11.13 -3.83 18.19
C ILE A 77 9.76 -4.25 18.71
N VAL A 78 9.53 -4.08 20.00
CA VAL A 78 8.18 -4.10 20.54
C VAL A 78 7.50 -2.85 20.00
N GLN A 79 6.73 -3.01 18.94
CA GLN A 79 5.82 -1.95 18.50
C GLN A 79 4.81 -1.75 19.63
N VAL A 80 5.10 -0.79 20.49
CA VAL A 80 4.11 -0.34 21.44
C VAL A 80 2.97 0.23 20.60
N ALA A 81 1.85 -0.46 20.57
CA ALA A 81 0.60 -0.08 19.91
C ALA A 81 -0.02 1.18 20.56
N THR A 82 0.77 2.23 20.71
CA THR A 82 0.42 3.42 21.51
C THR A 82 -0.02 4.61 20.68
N TYR A 83 -0.12 4.48 19.37
CA TYR A 83 -0.87 5.48 18.62
C TYR A 83 -2.11 4.83 18.05
N ALA A 84 -3.09 4.74 18.96
CA ALA A 84 -4.46 4.40 18.66
C ALA A 84 -4.89 4.97 17.32
N ASP A 85 -5.61 4.21 16.68
CA ASP A 85 -6.73 4.30 15.71
C ASP A 85 -7.51 5.64 15.69
N LYS A 86 -6.84 6.76 15.99
CA LYS A 86 -7.35 8.08 15.71
C LYS A 86 -7.09 8.35 14.25
N ALA A 87 -8.11 8.08 13.42
CA ALA A 87 -8.22 8.67 12.11
C ALA A 87 -7.84 10.15 12.19
N ILE A 88 -6.62 10.49 11.79
CA ILE A 88 -6.21 11.89 11.67
C ILE A 88 -7.01 12.41 10.50
N PRO A 89 -7.98 13.32 10.71
CA PRO A 89 -8.74 13.88 9.61
C PRO A 89 -7.75 14.59 8.69
N VAL A 90 -7.70 14.15 7.44
CA VAL A 90 -6.88 14.75 6.37
C VAL A 90 -7.51 16.10 6.02
N ARG A 91 -7.40 17.07 6.91
CA ARG A 91 -7.54 18.48 6.56
C ARG A 91 -6.12 19.04 6.43
N PRO A 92 -5.76 19.66 5.31
CA PRO A 92 -4.47 20.33 5.19
C PRO A 92 -4.45 21.49 6.19
N SER A 93 -3.98 21.23 7.39
CA SER A 93 -3.70 22.28 8.35
C SER A 93 -2.29 22.80 8.09
N VAL A 94 -2.06 24.06 8.42
CA VAL A 94 -0.74 24.73 8.33
C VAL A 94 0.36 23.91 9.05
N ARG A 95 -0.02 23.08 10.01
CA ARG A 95 0.85 22.11 10.70
C ARG A 95 1.37 20.99 9.79
N SER A 96 0.65 20.66 8.71
CA SER A 96 1.07 19.68 7.70
C SER A 96 2.28 20.15 6.88
N LEU A 97 2.54 21.45 6.81
CA LEU A 97 3.70 22.02 6.13
C LEU A 97 5.01 21.83 6.90
N MET A 98 4.94 21.49 8.18
CA MET A 98 6.11 21.25 9.05
C MET A 98 6.40 19.75 9.26
N GLN A 99 5.59 18.83 8.71
CA GLN A 99 5.93 17.41 8.77
C GLN A 99 7.15 17.13 7.88
N PRO A 100 8.12 16.32 8.35
CA PRO A 100 9.23 15.93 7.52
C PRO A 100 8.66 15.32 6.24
N ARG A 101 9.10 15.83 5.08
CA ARG A 101 8.65 15.33 3.77
C ARG A 101 9.07 13.88 3.65
N ILE A 102 8.18 12.96 3.95
CA ILE A 102 8.38 11.54 3.76
C ILE A 102 8.51 11.32 2.25
N ARG A 103 9.65 10.77 1.83
CA ARG A 103 10.00 10.59 0.42
C ARG A 103 9.71 9.15 0.01
N LEU A 104 9.37 8.95 -1.26
CA LEU A 104 9.32 7.61 -1.85
C LEU A 104 10.73 7.02 -1.96
N THR A 105 10.84 5.71 -1.75
CA THR A 105 12.02 4.96 -2.15
C THR A 105 12.13 4.92 -3.67
N PRO A 106 13.32 4.71 -4.25
CA PRO A 106 13.47 4.55 -5.70
C PRO A 106 12.53 3.47 -6.28
N ALA A 107 12.43 2.30 -5.62
CA ALA A 107 11.55 1.21 -6.03
C ALA A 107 10.07 1.65 -6.02
N ALA A 108 9.59 2.24 -4.94
CA ALA A 108 8.22 2.74 -4.86
C ALA A 108 7.91 3.81 -5.92
N LYS A 109 8.90 4.66 -6.26
CA LYS A 109 8.77 5.64 -7.33
C LYS A 109 8.61 4.97 -8.70
N VAL A 110 9.42 3.96 -9.00
CA VAL A 110 9.35 3.19 -10.25
C VAL A 110 7.99 2.51 -10.36
N THR A 111 7.55 1.79 -9.32
CA THR A 111 6.24 1.13 -9.28
C THR A 111 5.08 2.10 -9.56
N LEU A 112 5.11 3.30 -8.97
CA LEU A 112 4.09 4.31 -9.22
C LEU A 112 4.19 4.90 -10.64
N GLN A 113 5.38 5.02 -11.21
CA GLN A 113 5.57 5.45 -12.59
C GLN A 113 5.01 4.41 -13.58
N GLU A 114 5.24 3.12 -13.35
CA GLU A 114 4.68 2.02 -14.13
C GLU A 114 3.16 2.01 -14.06
N ALA A 115 2.59 2.17 -12.86
CA ALA A 115 1.15 2.30 -12.68
C ALA A 115 0.57 3.53 -13.41
N ALA A 116 1.36 4.58 -13.60
CA ALA A 116 0.99 5.83 -14.26
C ALA A 116 1.19 5.81 -15.78
N GLU A 117 1.92 4.84 -16.32
CA GLU A 117 2.24 4.79 -17.78
C GLU A 117 1.01 4.95 -18.68
N PRO A 118 -0.16 4.33 -18.37
CA PRO A 118 -1.36 4.52 -19.16
C PRO A 118 -1.95 5.94 -19.14
N MET A 119 -1.58 6.79 -18.15
CA MET A 119 -1.98 8.20 -18.16
C MET A 119 -1.47 8.96 -19.40
N ARG A 120 -0.32 8.59 -19.90
CA ARG A 120 0.24 9.16 -21.15
C ARG A 120 -0.67 8.91 -22.37
N ARG A 121 -1.59 7.94 -22.24
CA ARG A 121 -2.60 7.57 -23.24
C ARG A 121 -4.00 8.05 -22.87
N GLY A 122 -4.13 9.01 -21.92
CA GLY A 122 -5.42 9.56 -21.49
C GLY A 122 -6.25 8.68 -20.53
N LYS A 123 -5.71 7.54 -20.08
CA LYS A 123 -6.40 6.66 -19.12
C LYS A 123 -6.09 7.09 -17.68
N LYS A 124 -7.09 7.04 -16.79
CA LYS A 124 -6.92 7.40 -15.37
C LYS A 124 -6.10 6.35 -14.61
N ILE A 125 -5.29 6.79 -13.63
CA ILE A 125 -4.68 5.87 -12.67
C ILE A 125 -5.77 5.36 -11.74
N THR A 126 -5.82 4.05 -11.53
CA THR A 126 -6.73 3.39 -10.58
C THR A 126 -5.93 2.65 -9.50
N ARG A 127 -6.53 2.40 -8.33
CA ARG A 127 -5.96 1.54 -7.27
C ARG A 127 -5.50 0.20 -7.82
N ARG A 128 -6.30 -0.37 -8.68
CA ARG A 128 -6.07 -1.62 -9.38
C ARG A 128 -4.75 -1.60 -10.17
N ARG A 129 -4.44 -0.50 -10.88
CA ARG A 129 -3.18 -0.38 -11.62
C ARG A 129 -1.98 -0.30 -10.71
N VAL A 130 -2.12 0.40 -9.59
CA VAL A 130 -1.06 0.43 -8.56
C VAL A 130 -0.86 -0.96 -7.96
N LEU A 131 -1.95 -1.69 -7.68
CA LEU A 131 -1.85 -3.06 -7.20
C LEU A 131 -1.20 -3.99 -8.25
N LEU A 132 -1.60 -3.91 -9.52
CA LEU A 132 -0.98 -4.69 -10.60
C LEU A 132 0.52 -4.42 -10.70
N ALA A 133 0.95 -3.17 -10.64
CA ALA A 133 2.37 -2.82 -10.65
C ALA A 133 3.12 -3.40 -9.42
N LEU A 134 2.50 -3.40 -8.24
CA LEU A 134 3.08 -4.01 -7.04
C LEU A 134 3.17 -5.55 -7.16
N LEU A 135 2.20 -6.19 -7.81
CA LEU A 135 2.22 -7.64 -8.05
C LEU A 135 3.33 -8.07 -9.03
N GLU A 136 3.79 -7.17 -9.90
CA GLU A 136 4.89 -7.42 -10.85
C GLU A 136 6.27 -7.35 -10.19
N ASN A 137 6.38 -6.71 -9.03
CA ASN A 137 7.64 -6.64 -8.30
C ASN A 137 8.11 -8.05 -7.90
N LYS A 138 9.41 -8.27 -8.00
CA LYS A 138 10.05 -9.54 -7.64
C LYS A 138 10.90 -9.37 -6.39
N GLU A 139 11.11 -10.45 -5.65
CA GLU A 139 12.06 -10.44 -4.55
C GLU A 139 13.46 -10.03 -5.05
N PRO A 140 14.18 -9.21 -4.31
CA PRO A 140 13.97 -8.86 -2.90
C PRO A 140 13.13 -7.58 -2.64
N ASP A 141 12.23 -7.17 -3.53
CA ASP A 141 11.38 -6.00 -3.29
C ASP A 141 10.50 -6.20 -2.04
N PRO A 142 10.41 -5.20 -1.12
CA PRO A 142 9.67 -5.34 0.14
C PRO A 142 8.20 -5.73 -0.02
N ALA A 143 7.47 -5.18 -1.01
CA ALA A 143 6.09 -5.59 -1.27
C ALA A 143 6.02 -7.05 -1.75
N ALA A 144 6.99 -7.46 -2.56
CA ALA A 144 7.07 -8.83 -3.06
C ALA A 144 7.28 -9.83 -1.92
N VAL A 145 8.19 -9.51 -0.99
CA VAL A 145 8.46 -10.32 0.20
C VAL A 145 7.22 -10.38 1.11
N LEU A 146 6.55 -9.24 1.33
CA LEU A 146 5.34 -9.17 2.14
C LEU A 146 4.19 -9.99 1.52
N LEU A 147 3.95 -9.89 0.22
CA LEU A 147 2.93 -10.68 -0.49
C LEU A 147 3.22 -12.19 -0.41
N SER A 148 4.50 -12.59 -0.53
CA SER A 148 4.92 -13.99 -0.37
C SER A 148 4.68 -14.49 1.06
N ALA A 149 5.02 -13.69 2.06
CA ALA A 149 4.81 -14.01 3.48
C ALA A 149 3.32 -14.11 3.84
N LEU A 150 2.47 -13.30 3.20
CA LEU A 150 1.01 -13.36 3.32
C LEU A 150 0.38 -14.50 2.50
N LYS A 151 1.19 -15.27 1.76
CA LYS A 151 0.74 -16.38 0.90
C LYS A 151 -0.28 -15.96 -0.16
N VAL A 152 -0.16 -14.73 -0.66
CA VAL A 152 -1.03 -14.21 -1.72
C VAL A 152 -0.70 -14.91 -3.04
N ASP A 153 -1.69 -15.51 -3.66
CA ASP A 153 -1.57 -16.03 -5.03
C ASP A 153 -1.65 -14.88 -6.04
N ARG A 154 -0.47 -14.40 -6.43
CA ARG A 154 -0.34 -13.26 -7.36
C ARG A 154 -0.95 -13.54 -8.72
N GLY A 155 -0.87 -14.80 -9.19
CA GLY A 155 -1.43 -15.21 -10.49
C GLY A 155 -2.94 -15.10 -10.48
N ARG A 156 -3.58 -15.64 -9.45
CA ARG A 156 -5.04 -15.54 -9.27
C ARG A 156 -5.50 -14.08 -9.17
N VAL A 157 -4.87 -13.31 -8.29
CA VAL A 157 -5.20 -11.88 -8.07
C VAL A 157 -5.06 -11.10 -9.38
N ARG A 158 -4.00 -11.33 -10.14
CA ARG A 158 -3.80 -10.69 -11.45
C ARG A 158 -4.94 -11.00 -12.40
N THR A 159 -5.29 -12.28 -12.56
CA THR A 159 -6.38 -12.72 -13.45
C THR A 159 -7.71 -12.09 -13.04
N GLU A 160 -8.01 -12.04 -11.75
CA GLU A 160 -9.22 -11.43 -11.21
C GLU A 160 -9.27 -9.92 -11.49
N LEU A 161 -8.14 -9.24 -11.28
CA LEU A 161 -8.02 -7.83 -11.61
C LEU A 161 -8.16 -7.57 -13.12
N GLU A 162 -7.62 -8.38 -13.99
CA GLU A 162 -7.71 -8.24 -15.44
C GLU A 162 -9.14 -8.51 -15.95
N ALA A 163 -9.84 -9.48 -15.39
CA ALA A 163 -11.22 -9.82 -15.75
C ALA A 163 -12.20 -8.67 -15.46
N VAL A 164 -12.15 -8.11 -14.25
CA VAL A 164 -13.00 -6.95 -13.87
C VAL A 164 -12.73 -5.71 -14.73
N GLY A 165 -11.56 -5.57 -15.37
CA GLY A 165 -11.21 -4.43 -16.20
C GLY A 165 -11.67 -4.53 -17.64
N ALA A 166 -11.92 -5.73 -18.10
CA ALA A 166 -12.47 -5.96 -19.43
C ALA A 166 -13.99 -5.61 -19.48
N GLU A 167 -14.66 -5.61 -18.32
CA GLU A 167 -16.08 -5.25 -18.24
C GLU A 167 -16.36 -3.74 -18.16
N LEU A 168 -15.32 -2.92 -18.00
CA LEU A 168 -15.44 -1.47 -17.81
C LEU A 168 -14.82 -0.63 -18.95
N GLU A 169 -14.30 -1.24 -20.01
CA GLU A 169 -13.89 -0.59 -21.26
C GLU A 169 -14.97 -0.76 -22.33
#